data_44b46577e7e58cc3f7f20070c27795d7
#
_entry.id   44b46577e7e58cc3f7f20070c27795d7
#
_cell.length_a   1.000
_cell.length_b   1.000
_cell.length_c   1.000
_cell.angle_alpha   90.00
_cell.angle_beta   90.00
_cell.angle_gamma   90.00
#
_symmetry.space_group_name_H-M   'P 1'
#
loop_
_entity.id
_entity.type
_entity.pdbx_description
1 polymer ?
#
loop_
_entity_poly.entity_id
_entity_poly.type
_entity_poly.pdbx_seq_one_letter_code
_entity_poly.pdbx_strand_id
1 'polypeptide(L)'
;SLEAGNSATHGHARNREAQSDTKNQHDTALKETERATDNASGTAHATPSLPKRSTSGKRIVVLISGSGSNLQAIIDATCGTSPEIPDAQIVRVISNRMKAYGLQRAKNVDPPIPTCVHSLKTYQTRNPGKTREDYDLLLAEHVLGDDGCAPDLVVLAGFMHIVSETFLSAMGHMTSLRSPPTFEKRPKRPVPIINLHPALPGAFDGANAIERAYEAFQHGRIQYTGAMVHEVVAEVDRGQPIVVHQVPIYKDDSLDVLESRMHSIE
;
A
#
# COMPACT_ATOMS: atom_id res chain seq x y z
N SER A 1 9.45 43.49 -49.63
CA SER A 1 9.69 44.82 -49.11
C SER A 1 9.78 44.73 -47.61
N LEU A 2 10.97 44.62 -47.02
CA LEU A 2 11.74 45.73 -46.46
C LEU A 2 11.18 46.18 -45.13
N GLU A 3 11.79 46.19 -44.05
CA GLU A 3 13.10 46.41 -43.42
C GLU A 3 12.77 46.67 -41.95
N ALA A 4 13.38 46.11 -40.99
CA ALA A 4 14.69 46.46 -40.41
C ALA A 4 14.61 47.55 -39.31
N GLY A 5 15.32 47.35 -38.27
CA GLY A 5 15.94 48.35 -37.42
C GLY A 5 15.71 48.07 -35.94
N ASN A 6 16.60 47.48 -35.27
CA ASN A 6 17.87 47.93 -34.70
C ASN A 6 17.72 48.71 -33.39
N SER A 7 18.32 48.12 -32.35
CA SER A 7 19.52 48.60 -31.63
C SER A 7 19.22 49.51 -30.44
N ALA A 8 19.74 49.29 -29.35
CA ALA A 8 20.98 49.25 -28.64
C ALA A 8 20.76 49.87 -27.25
N THR A 9 21.30 49.38 -26.29
CA THR A 9 22.56 49.38 -25.55
C THR A 9 22.56 50.15 -24.22
N HIS A 10 23.32 49.59 -23.32
CA HIS A 10 24.05 50.16 -22.15
C HIS A 10 23.26 50.36 -20.87
N GLY A 11 23.79 50.04 -19.69
CA GLY A 11 25.12 49.90 -19.19
C GLY A 11 25.12 49.36 -17.78
N HIS A 12 26.06 48.65 -17.50
CA HIS A 12 27.11 48.71 -16.46
C HIS A 12 26.78 49.47 -15.15
N ALA A 13 26.94 48.72 -14.02
CA ALA A 13 27.89 49.02 -12.96
C ALA A 13 27.84 47.94 -11.89
N ARG A 14 28.85 47.23 -11.78
CA ARG A 14 29.72 46.81 -10.71
C ARG A 14 29.58 47.60 -9.40
N ASN A 15 29.48 46.89 -8.29
CA ASN A 15 30.36 47.15 -7.16
C ASN A 15 30.54 45.87 -6.32
N ARG A 16 31.74 45.66 -6.10
CA ARG A 16 32.58 44.77 -5.35
C ARG A 16 32.70 45.21 -3.89
N GLU A 17 33.07 44.19 -3.08
CA GLU A 17 33.87 44.25 -1.84
C GLU A 17 33.13 44.69 -0.58
N ALA A 18 33.31 44.00 0.53
CA ALA A 18 34.48 43.49 1.26
C ALA A 18 34.03 42.42 2.27
N GLN A 19 34.61 41.31 2.37
CA GLN A 19 35.63 40.77 3.30
C GLN A 19 35.64 41.34 4.73
N SER A 20 35.52 40.46 5.72
CA SER A 20 36.47 40.25 6.84
C SER A 20 35.96 39.14 7.75
N ASP A 21 36.57 38.03 7.76
CA ASP A 21 37.45 37.41 8.76
C ASP A 21 37.16 37.78 10.22
N THR A 22 36.81 36.77 11.01
CA THR A 22 37.47 36.57 12.30
C THR A 22 37.51 35.08 12.62
N LYS A 23 38.73 34.63 12.66
CA LYS A 23 39.23 33.34 13.13
C LYS A 23 39.40 33.41 14.67
N ASN A 24 39.33 32.21 15.23
CA ASN A 24 40.12 31.70 16.33
C ASN A 24 39.60 31.76 17.78
N GLN A 25 39.76 30.63 18.30
CA GLN A 25 40.38 30.12 19.56
C GLN A 25 39.36 29.83 20.64
N HIS A 26 39.25 28.62 21.18
CA HIS A 26 40.25 27.98 22.02
C HIS A 26 40.04 26.47 22.08
N ASP A 27 41.12 25.82 21.77
CA ASP A 27 41.45 24.44 22.12
C ASP A 27 41.94 24.42 23.60
N THR A 28 41.90 23.22 24.17
CA THR A 28 42.66 22.78 25.36
C THR A 28 41.92 22.75 26.69
N ALA A 29 41.61 21.56 27.17
CA ALA A 29 42.24 20.98 28.36
C ALA A 29 41.85 19.51 28.52
N LEU A 30 42.88 18.70 28.38
CA LEU A 30 42.95 17.29 28.71
C LEU A 30 43.20 17.09 30.21
N LYS A 31 42.75 15.91 30.66
CA LYS A 31 43.37 15.04 31.67
C LYS A 31 42.94 15.10 33.12
N GLU A 32 42.61 13.89 33.49
CA GLU A 32 42.90 13.15 34.73
C GLU A 32 42.13 13.53 36.01
N THR A 33 41.34 12.55 36.46
CA THR A 33 41.66 11.81 37.70
C THR A 33 40.88 10.51 37.80
N GLU A 34 41.64 9.43 37.99
CA GLU A 34 41.18 8.06 38.32
C GLU A 34 40.74 7.99 39.81
N ARG A 35 39.88 6.97 40.06
CA ARG A 35 39.62 6.21 41.28
C ARG A 35 38.73 6.79 42.36
N ALA A 36 37.58 6.20 42.48
CA ALA A 36 37.12 5.63 43.76
C ALA A 36 35.99 4.61 43.51
N THR A 37 36.18 3.51 44.15
CA THR A 37 35.46 2.25 44.24
C THR A 37 34.07 2.38 44.89
N ASP A 38 33.22 1.39 44.47
CA ASP A 38 32.27 0.63 45.24
C ASP A 38 30.78 1.02 45.32
N ASN A 39 30.03 -0.01 44.88
CA ASN A 39 28.70 -0.42 45.35
C ASN A 39 27.50 0.53 45.24
N ALA A 40 26.73 0.34 44.20
CA ALA A 40 25.27 0.45 44.30
C ALA A 40 24.59 -0.51 43.32
N SER A 41 23.80 -1.39 43.88
CA SER A 41 22.95 -2.38 43.27
C SER A 41 22.28 -1.88 41.99
N GLY A 42 22.58 -2.54 40.85
CA GLY A 42 21.95 -2.30 39.55
C GLY A 42 20.51 -2.80 39.54
N THR A 43 19.57 -1.89 39.66
CA THR A 43 18.23 -2.12 39.11
C THR A 43 18.35 -2.07 37.60
N ALA A 44 18.38 -3.23 36.98
CA ALA A 44 18.23 -3.38 35.55
C ALA A 44 16.89 -2.74 35.16
N HIS A 45 16.94 -1.57 34.51
CA HIS A 45 15.82 -1.06 33.77
C HIS A 45 15.52 -2.07 32.64
N ALA A 46 14.54 -2.94 32.90
CA ALA A 46 13.95 -3.77 31.86
C ALA A 46 13.41 -2.83 30.79
N THR A 47 14.03 -2.82 29.62
CA THR A 47 13.48 -2.25 28.42
C THR A 47 12.07 -2.83 28.25
N PRO A 48 11.00 -2.03 28.15
CA PRO A 48 9.68 -2.58 27.97
C PRO A 48 9.69 -3.39 26.68
N SER A 49 9.54 -4.69 26.81
CA SER A 49 9.36 -5.60 25.65
C SER A 49 8.09 -5.16 24.96
N LEU A 50 8.21 -4.76 23.68
CA LEU A 50 7.07 -4.50 22.82
C LEU A 50 6.08 -5.65 22.95
N PRO A 51 4.78 -5.39 23.09
CA PRO A 51 3.78 -6.44 23.19
C PRO A 51 3.89 -7.34 21.97
N LYS A 52 4.21 -8.61 22.20
CA LYS A 52 4.26 -9.62 21.14
C LYS A 52 2.84 -9.75 20.58
N ARG A 53 2.65 -9.44 19.30
CA ARG A 53 1.41 -9.76 18.59
C ARG A 53 1.09 -11.23 18.81
N SER A 54 -0.18 -11.54 19.07
CA SER A 54 -0.66 -12.90 19.27
C SER A 54 -0.23 -13.77 18.08
N THR A 55 0.39 -14.91 18.35
CA THR A 55 0.81 -15.86 17.31
C THR A 55 -0.30 -16.84 16.90
N SER A 56 -1.48 -16.73 17.50
CA SER A 56 -2.59 -17.68 17.32
C SER A 56 -3.70 -17.19 16.37
N GLY A 57 -3.68 -15.94 15.92
CA GLY A 57 -4.71 -15.39 15.04
C GLY A 57 -4.45 -15.61 13.55
N LYS A 58 -5.51 -15.46 12.74
CA LYS A 58 -5.46 -15.49 11.28
C LYS A 58 -4.59 -14.35 10.74
N ARG A 59 -3.67 -14.68 9.87
CA ARG A 59 -2.68 -13.75 9.30
C ARG A 59 -3.21 -13.12 8.01
N ILE A 60 -3.36 -11.81 7.98
CA ILE A 60 -3.85 -11.06 6.81
C ILE A 60 -2.71 -10.24 6.23
N VAL A 61 -2.54 -10.31 4.90
CA VAL A 61 -1.73 -9.36 4.13
C VAL A 61 -2.65 -8.48 3.31
N VAL A 62 -2.46 -7.16 3.37
CA VAL A 62 -3.29 -6.20 2.65
C VAL A 62 -2.46 -5.48 1.58
N LEU A 63 -2.95 -5.48 0.34
CA LEU A 63 -2.36 -4.79 -0.79
C LEU A 63 -3.15 -3.52 -1.10
N ILE A 64 -2.44 -2.39 -1.27
CA ILE A 64 -3.04 -1.06 -1.44
C ILE A 64 -2.32 -0.25 -2.55
N SER A 65 -2.99 0.79 -3.07
CA SER A 65 -2.35 1.73 -4.00
C SER A 65 -2.55 3.21 -3.63
N GLY A 66 -3.46 3.54 -2.72
CA GLY A 66 -3.92 4.91 -2.52
C GLY A 66 -4.11 5.33 -1.07
N SER A 67 -5.25 5.96 -0.81
CA SER A 67 -5.63 6.54 0.49
C SER A 67 -5.67 5.53 1.62
N GLY A 68 -6.03 4.27 1.32
CA GLY A 68 -6.12 3.20 2.31
C GLY A 68 -7.32 3.34 3.24
N SER A 69 -8.46 3.87 2.77
CA SER A 69 -9.71 3.92 3.52
C SER A 69 -10.15 2.50 3.92
N ASN A 70 -10.18 1.58 2.99
CA ASN A 70 -10.52 0.17 3.24
C ASN A 70 -9.50 -0.52 4.14
N LEU A 71 -8.19 -0.20 3.99
CA LEU A 71 -7.18 -0.66 4.95
C LEU A 71 -7.47 -0.15 6.36
N GLN A 72 -7.92 1.12 6.52
CA GLN A 72 -8.27 1.66 7.84
C GLN A 72 -9.42 0.88 8.47
N ALA A 73 -10.47 0.57 7.71
CA ALA A 73 -11.58 -0.25 8.21
C ALA A 73 -11.10 -1.64 8.69
N ILE A 74 -10.19 -2.29 7.96
CA ILE A 74 -9.61 -3.57 8.38
C ILE A 74 -8.74 -3.39 9.64
N ILE A 75 -7.99 -2.30 9.75
CA ILE A 75 -7.21 -1.96 10.96
C ILE A 75 -8.15 -1.81 12.14
N ASP A 76 -9.21 -1.02 12.00
CA ASP A 76 -10.16 -0.74 13.07
C ASP A 76 -10.88 -2.03 13.53
N ALA A 77 -11.18 -2.92 12.59
CA ALA A 77 -11.82 -4.22 12.88
C ALA A 77 -10.88 -5.25 13.53
N THR A 78 -9.57 -5.15 13.32
CA THR A 78 -8.58 -6.17 13.77
C THR A 78 -7.63 -5.70 14.87
N CYS A 79 -7.55 -4.39 15.09
CA CYS A 79 -6.63 -3.79 16.05
C CYS A 79 -7.39 -3.01 17.14
N GLY A 80 -6.72 -2.71 18.24
CA GLY A 80 -7.28 -1.93 19.36
C GLY A 80 -7.66 -2.79 20.56
N THR A 81 -8.37 -2.20 21.49
CA THR A 81 -8.72 -2.83 22.77
C THR A 81 -9.95 -3.74 22.72
N SER A 82 -10.79 -3.57 21.71
CA SER A 82 -12.00 -4.38 21.51
C SER A 82 -12.28 -4.54 20.02
N PRO A 83 -11.42 -5.30 19.31
CA PRO A 83 -11.58 -5.50 17.88
C PRO A 83 -12.81 -6.34 17.54
N GLU A 84 -13.47 -6.06 16.44
CA GLU A 84 -14.59 -6.85 15.93
C GLU A 84 -14.16 -8.24 15.45
N ILE A 85 -12.92 -8.35 14.98
CA ILE A 85 -12.30 -9.59 14.50
C ILE A 85 -11.04 -9.88 15.34
N PRO A 86 -11.21 -10.33 16.60
CA PRO A 86 -10.08 -10.46 17.54
C PRO A 86 -9.08 -11.55 17.14
N ASP A 87 -9.52 -12.56 16.38
CA ASP A 87 -8.69 -13.70 15.95
C ASP A 87 -7.99 -13.45 14.61
N ALA A 88 -7.91 -12.21 14.17
CA ALA A 88 -7.20 -11.83 12.95
C ALA A 88 -6.19 -10.73 13.21
N GLN A 89 -5.10 -10.73 12.45
CA GLN A 89 -4.09 -9.69 12.52
C GLN A 89 -3.54 -9.35 11.13
N ILE A 90 -3.36 -8.07 10.86
CA ILE A 90 -2.65 -7.63 9.66
C ILE A 90 -1.14 -7.82 9.94
N VAL A 91 -0.51 -8.74 9.23
CA VAL A 91 0.91 -9.03 9.41
C VAL A 91 1.80 -8.20 8.47
N ARG A 92 1.23 -7.67 7.39
CA ARG A 92 1.94 -6.84 6.42
C ARG A 92 0.98 -6.03 5.55
N VAL A 93 1.41 -4.82 5.21
CA VAL A 93 0.77 -3.98 4.19
C VAL A 93 1.75 -3.77 3.05
N ILE A 94 1.34 -4.06 1.83
CA ILE A 94 2.17 -3.90 0.62
C ILE A 94 1.53 -2.84 -0.27
N SER A 95 2.32 -1.91 -0.77
CA SER A 95 1.86 -0.92 -1.74
C SER A 95 2.67 -0.97 -3.03
N ASN A 96 1.99 -0.88 -4.16
CA ASN A 96 2.66 -0.68 -5.46
C ASN A 96 3.00 0.80 -5.73
N ARG A 97 2.69 1.70 -4.79
CA ARG A 97 2.98 3.14 -4.88
C ARG A 97 3.66 3.65 -3.61
N MET A 98 4.81 4.28 -3.79
CA MET A 98 5.64 4.80 -2.69
C MET A 98 4.92 5.87 -1.84
N LYS A 99 4.06 6.66 -2.47
CA LYS A 99 3.33 7.76 -1.84
C LYS A 99 1.91 7.38 -1.38
N ALA A 100 1.58 6.10 -1.32
CA ALA A 100 0.28 5.67 -0.83
C ALA A 100 0.10 6.06 0.64
N TYR A 101 -0.93 6.83 0.95
CA TYR A 101 -1.20 7.29 2.32
C TYR A 101 -1.53 6.12 3.26
N GLY A 102 -2.11 5.04 2.72
CA GLY A 102 -2.36 3.82 3.50
C GLY A 102 -1.10 3.23 4.17
N LEU A 103 0.10 3.47 3.62
CA LEU A 103 1.36 3.08 4.30
C LEU A 103 1.55 3.85 5.62
N GLN A 104 1.13 5.12 5.67
CA GLN A 104 1.20 5.90 6.90
C GLN A 104 0.17 5.41 7.93
N ARG A 105 -1.04 5.02 7.49
CA ARG A 105 -2.05 4.41 8.37
C ARG A 105 -1.50 3.17 9.05
N ALA A 106 -0.87 2.26 8.30
CA ALA A 106 -0.25 1.05 8.84
C ALA A 106 0.88 1.34 9.86
N LYS A 107 1.67 2.39 9.64
CA LYS A 107 2.74 2.82 10.55
C LYS A 107 2.23 3.46 11.84
N ASN A 108 1.04 4.05 11.80
CA ASN A 108 0.45 4.74 12.95
C ASN A 108 -0.27 3.78 13.93
N VAL A 109 -0.39 2.51 13.59
CA VAL A 109 -0.92 1.49 14.52
C VAL A 109 0.12 1.18 15.60
N ASP A 110 -0.32 0.87 16.79
CA ASP A 110 0.56 0.44 17.89
C ASP A 110 0.29 -1.04 18.25
N PRO A 111 1.27 -1.94 18.09
CA PRO A 111 2.55 -1.76 17.42
C PRO A 111 2.39 -1.56 15.90
N PRO A 112 3.31 -0.83 15.22
CA PRO A 112 3.24 -0.56 13.80
C PRO A 112 3.12 -1.84 12.95
N ILE A 113 2.26 -1.78 11.92
CA ILE A 113 2.15 -2.87 10.96
C ILE A 113 3.31 -2.79 9.98
N PRO A 114 4.06 -3.88 9.74
CA PRO A 114 5.13 -3.93 8.75
C PRO A 114 4.64 -3.51 7.37
N THR A 115 5.39 -2.63 6.69
CA THR A 115 5.05 -2.14 5.36
C THR A 115 6.13 -2.48 4.33
N CYS A 116 5.70 -2.73 3.09
CA CYS A 116 6.58 -2.94 1.94
C CYS A 116 6.10 -2.09 0.77
N VAL A 117 7.03 -1.55 -0.02
CA VAL A 117 6.73 -0.88 -1.29
C VAL A 117 7.33 -1.67 -2.43
N HIS A 118 6.47 -2.18 -3.31
CA HIS A 118 6.85 -2.94 -4.49
C HIS A 118 6.20 -2.31 -5.73
N SER A 119 6.93 -1.41 -6.40
CA SER A 119 6.46 -0.63 -7.55
C SER A 119 6.96 -1.24 -8.86
N LEU A 120 6.05 -1.55 -9.79
CA LEU A 120 6.38 -2.10 -11.10
C LEU A 120 7.38 -1.20 -11.86
N LYS A 121 7.12 0.11 -11.89
CA LYS A 121 8.02 1.06 -12.54
C LYS A 121 9.44 1.01 -11.95
N THR A 122 9.56 1.01 -10.63
CA THR A 122 10.86 0.96 -9.95
C THR A 122 11.54 -0.39 -10.18
N TYR A 123 10.77 -1.48 -10.15
CA TYR A 123 11.28 -2.82 -10.40
C TYR A 123 11.88 -2.93 -11.81
N GLN A 124 11.15 -2.54 -12.84
CA GLN A 124 11.61 -2.59 -14.23
C GLN A 124 12.82 -1.68 -14.50
N THR A 125 12.86 -0.49 -13.86
CA THR A 125 14.01 0.40 -13.95
C THR A 125 15.29 -0.23 -13.35
N ARG A 126 15.15 -0.95 -12.22
CA ARG A 126 16.29 -1.58 -11.53
C ARG A 126 16.69 -2.92 -12.13
N ASN A 127 15.79 -3.56 -12.89
CA ASN A 127 15.97 -4.89 -13.46
C ASN A 127 15.67 -4.86 -14.97
N PRO A 128 16.55 -4.27 -15.80
CA PRO A 128 16.37 -4.23 -17.26
C PRO A 128 16.19 -5.64 -17.83
N GLY A 129 15.19 -5.84 -18.68
CA GLY A 129 14.90 -7.14 -19.29
C GLY A 129 13.98 -8.05 -18.47
N LYS A 130 13.65 -7.69 -17.23
CA LYS A 130 12.67 -8.41 -16.43
C LYS A 130 11.24 -8.04 -16.83
N THR A 131 10.37 -9.04 -16.81
CA THR A 131 8.97 -8.93 -17.24
C THR A 131 8.05 -8.49 -16.09
N ARG A 132 6.77 -8.32 -16.41
CA ARG A 132 5.72 -8.11 -15.42
C ARG A 132 5.49 -9.36 -14.56
N GLU A 133 5.63 -10.53 -15.16
CA GLU A 133 5.51 -11.82 -14.48
C GLU A 133 6.63 -12.00 -13.45
N ASP A 134 7.86 -11.58 -13.77
CA ASP A 134 8.97 -11.56 -12.80
C ASP A 134 8.66 -10.60 -11.61
N TYR A 135 8.03 -9.46 -11.88
CA TYR A 135 7.58 -8.54 -10.85
C TYR A 135 6.51 -9.18 -9.97
N ASP A 136 5.56 -9.88 -10.56
CA ASP A 136 4.46 -10.53 -9.85
C ASP A 136 4.95 -11.71 -9.00
N LEU A 137 5.99 -12.44 -9.44
CA LEU A 137 6.66 -13.44 -8.61
C LEU A 137 7.28 -12.82 -7.36
N LEU A 138 7.99 -11.70 -7.52
CA LEU A 138 8.57 -11.00 -6.38
C LEU A 138 7.49 -10.41 -5.46
N LEU A 139 6.35 -9.97 -6.02
CA LEU A 139 5.19 -9.58 -5.23
C LEU A 139 4.68 -10.74 -4.38
N ALA A 140 4.59 -11.95 -4.94
CA ALA A 140 4.20 -13.14 -4.20
C ALA A 140 5.20 -13.48 -3.09
N GLU A 141 6.51 -13.30 -3.31
CA GLU A 141 7.52 -13.45 -2.25
C GLU A 141 7.30 -12.46 -1.10
N HIS A 142 7.00 -11.20 -1.42
CA HIS A 142 6.69 -10.20 -0.40
C HIS A 142 5.40 -10.54 0.37
N VAL A 143 4.39 -11.11 -0.30
CA VAL A 143 3.14 -11.56 0.35
C VAL A 143 3.41 -12.73 1.30
N LEU A 144 4.15 -13.73 0.86
CA LEU A 144 4.45 -14.92 1.66
C LEU A 144 5.43 -14.65 2.80
N GLY A 145 6.30 -13.65 2.65
CA GLY A 145 7.29 -13.28 3.66
C GLY A 145 8.43 -14.28 3.79
N ASP A 146 9.30 -13.99 4.77
CA ASP A 146 10.53 -14.80 5.01
C ASP A 146 10.43 -15.64 6.29
N ASP A 147 9.34 -15.53 7.04
CA ASP A 147 9.11 -16.23 8.31
C ASP A 147 8.61 -17.67 8.14
N GLY A 148 8.48 -18.16 6.90
CA GLY A 148 7.98 -19.50 6.58
C GLY A 148 6.50 -19.72 6.85
N CYS A 149 5.78 -18.66 7.24
CA CYS A 149 4.35 -18.69 7.56
C CYS A 149 3.56 -17.92 6.49
N ALA A 150 3.00 -18.62 5.52
CA ALA A 150 2.10 -18.02 4.56
C ALA A 150 0.90 -17.34 5.28
N PRO A 151 0.37 -16.23 4.74
CA PRO A 151 -0.84 -15.62 5.28
C PRO A 151 -2.04 -16.56 5.10
N ASP A 152 -3.06 -16.40 5.96
CA ASP A 152 -4.33 -17.10 5.82
C ASP A 152 -5.25 -16.42 4.80
N LEU A 153 -5.02 -15.11 4.54
CA LEU A 153 -5.82 -14.29 3.62
C LEU A 153 -4.99 -13.15 3.04
N VAL A 154 -5.17 -12.90 1.76
CA VAL A 154 -4.72 -11.68 1.08
C VAL A 154 -5.92 -10.84 0.70
N VAL A 155 -5.89 -9.55 1.04
CA VAL A 155 -6.94 -8.59 0.70
C VAL A 155 -6.39 -7.53 -0.25
N LEU A 156 -6.99 -7.40 -1.43
CA LEU A 156 -6.75 -6.30 -2.34
C LEU A 156 -7.71 -5.16 -1.95
N ALA A 157 -7.18 -4.14 -1.28
CA ALA A 157 -7.95 -3.01 -0.76
C ALA A 157 -7.62 -1.74 -1.54
N GLY A 158 -8.26 -1.55 -2.71
CA GLY A 158 -7.92 -0.49 -3.64
C GLY A 158 -6.53 -0.68 -4.26
N PHE A 159 -6.19 -1.90 -4.65
CA PHE A 159 -4.91 -2.25 -5.27
C PHE A 159 -5.00 -2.11 -6.80
N MET A 160 -4.42 -1.04 -7.34
CA MET A 160 -4.49 -0.67 -8.76
C MET A 160 -3.44 -1.40 -9.61
N HIS A 161 -3.29 -2.70 -9.41
CA HIS A 161 -2.49 -3.60 -10.24
C HIS A 161 -3.24 -4.92 -10.39
N ILE A 162 -3.49 -5.29 -11.63
CA ILE A 162 -4.09 -6.59 -11.95
C ILE A 162 -3.01 -7.65 -11.79
N VAL A 163 -3.16 -8.53 -10.82
CA VAL A 163 -2.24 -9.63 -10.59
C VAL A 163 -2.31 -10.64 -11.74
N SER A 164 -1.16 -11.17 -12.14
CA SER A 164 -1.09 -12.16 -13.23
C SER A 164 -1.39 -13.58 -12.76
N GLU A 165 -1.61 -14.50 -13.71
CA GLU A 165 -1.69 -15.93 -13.41
C GLU A 165 -0.40 -16.46 -12.76
N THR A 166 0.74 -15.84 -13.03
CA THR A 166 2.03 -16.14 -12.41
C THR A 166 1.99 -15.89 -10.89
N PHE A 167 1.42 -14.74 -10.46
CA PHE A 167 1.17 -14.46 -9.04
C PHE A 167 0.22 -15.47 -8.43
N LEU A 168 -0.93 -15.74 -9.06
CA LEU A 168 -1.92 -16.69 -8.58
C LEU A 168 -1.33 -18.10 -8.45
N SER A 169 -0.55 -18.53 -9.43
CA SER A 169 0.16 -19.82 -9.37
C SER A 169 1.16 -19.88 -8.20
N ALA A 170 1.93 -18.81 -7.97
CA ALA A 170 2.85 -18.73 -6.83
C ALA A 170 2.09 -18.77 -5.48
N MET A 171 0.88 -18.23 -5.42
CA MET A 171 -0.01 -18.29 -4.24
C MET A 171 -0.73 -19.66 -4.10
N GLY A 172 -0.44 -20.61 -4.98
CA GLY A 172 -0.96 -21.97 -4.92
C GLY A 172 -2.26 -22.24 -5.68
N HIS A 173 -2.79 -21.24 -6.42
CA HIS A 173 -4.00 -21.40 -7.20
C HIS A 173 -3.75 -22.18 -8.51
N MET A 174 -4.77 -22.84 -8.99
CA MET A 174 -4.78 -23.41 -10.33
C MET A 174 -4.88 -22.30 -11.37
N THR A 175 -4.09 -22.39 -12.42
CA THR A 175 -4.04 -21.40 -13.51
C THR A 175 -4.01 -22.11 -14.86
N SER A 176 -4.22 -21.37 -15.94
CA SER A 176 -4.15 -21.88 -17.31
C SER A 176 -2.71 -22.00 -17.83
N LEU A 177 -1.71 -21.59 -17.05
CA LEU A 177 -0.30 -21.60 -17.43
C LEU A 177 0.17 -23.02 -17.76
N ARG A 178 0.66 -23.22 -19.00
CA ARG A 178 1.23 -24.51 -19.46
C ARG A 178 2.49 -24.89 -18.69
N SER A 179 3.25 -23.90 -18.26
CA SER A 179 4.48 -24.06 -17.50
C SER A 179 4.49 -23.04 -16.35
N PRO A 180 3.86 -23.37 -15.23
CA PRO A 180 3.89 -22.48 -14.08
C PRO A 180 5.34 -22.29 -13.62
N PRO A 181 5.70 -21.10 -13.15
CA PRO A 181 7.06 -20.83 -12.67
C PRO A 181 7.40 -21.72 -11.50
N THR A 182 8.67 -22.13 -11.42
CA THR A 182 9.21 -22.77 -10.23
C THR A 182 9.27 -21.70 -9.13
N PHE A 183 8.62 -21.98 -8.00
CA PHE A 183 8.55 -21.05 -6.89
C PHE A 183 8.79 -21.80 -5.57
N GLU A 184 9.94 -21.54 -4.96
CA GLU A 184 10.40 -22.29 -3.78
C GLU A 184 9.51 -22.08 -2.55
N LYS A 185 8.95 -20.87 -2.39
CA LYS A 185 8.09 -20.51 -1.25
C LYS A 185 6.63 -20.89 -1.43
N ARG A 186 6.29 -21.73 -2.41
CA ARG A 186 4.90 -22.09 -2.70
C ARG A 186 4.19 -22.62 -1.45
N PRO A 187 3.04 -22.06 -1.08
CA PRO A 187 2.32 -22.51 0.11
C PRO A 187 1.75 -23.92 -0.10
N LYS A 188 1.63 -24.69 1.00
CA LYS A 188 1.08 -26.07 0.98
C LYS A 188 -0.39 -26.12 0.57
N ARG A 189 -1.13 -25.03 0.75
CA ARG A 189 -2.53 -24.84 0.35
C ARG A 189 -2.68 -23.50 -0.35
N PRO A 190 -3.59 -23.36 -1.32
CA PRO A 190 -3.87 -22.07 -1.92
C PRO A 190 -4.19 -21.03 -0.85
N VAL A 191 -3.54 -19.87 -0.91
CA VAL A 191 -3.84 -18.75 -0.03
C VAL A 191 -5.05 -18.00 -0.61
N PRO A 192 -6.16 -17.90 0.10
CA PRO A 192 -7.32 -17.14 -0.36
C PRO A 192 -6.95 -15.69 -0.67
N ILE A 193 -7.44 -15.18 -1.78
CA ILE A 193 -7.23 -13.79 -2.21
C ILE A 193 -8.60 -13.21 -2.52
N ILE A 194 -8.92 -12.09 -1.88
CA ILE A 194 -10.18 -11.37 -2.10
C ILE A 194 -9.90 -9.94 -2.56
N ASN A 195 -10.83 -9.42 -3.35
CA ASN A 195 -10.79 -8.01 -3.79
C ASN A 195 -12.10 -7.33 -3.41
N LEU A 196 -11.98 -6.06 -2.99
CA LEU A 196 -13.11 -5.17 -2.88
C LEU A 196 -13.22 -4.37 -4.18
N HIS A 197 -14.34 -4.50 -4.86
CA HIS A 197 -14.64 -3.82 -6.12
C HIS A 197 -15.88 -2.95 -6.00
N PRO A 198 -15.80 -1.64 -6.33
CA PRO A 198 -16.92 -0.70 -6.18
C PRO A 198 -17.94 -0.81 -7.33
N ALA A 199 -18.37 -2.03 -7.63
CA ALA A 199 -19.47 -2.30 -8.56
C ALA A 199 -20.16 -3.62 -8.21
N LEU A 200 -21.35 -3.82 -8.78
CA LEU A 200 -22.09 -5.07 -8.70
C LEU A 200 -21.45 -6.14 -9.59
N PRO A 201 -21.66 -7.43 -9.30
CA PRO A 201 -21.13 -8.52 -10.11
C PRO A 201 -21.49 -8.39 -11.60
N GLY A 202 -20.48 -8.45 -12.46
CA GLY A 202 -20.65 -8.32 -13.89
C GLY A 202 -20.88 -6.91 -14.41
N ALA A 203 -20.79 -5.90 -13.54
CA ALA A 203 -20.94 -4.50 -13.92
C ALA A 203 -19.62 -3.74 -13.71
N PHE A 204 -19.24 -2.90 -14.66
CA PHE A 204 -18.13 -1.94 -14.56
C PHE A 204 -16.78 -2.53 -14.13
N ASP A 205 -16.44 -3.72 -14.64
CA ASP A 205 -15.16 -4.37 -14.35
C ASP A 205 -13.97 -3.43 -14.60
N GLY A 206 -12.93 -3.49 -13.78
CA GLY A 206 -11.71 -2.70 -13.90
C GLY A 206 -11.80 -1.31 -13.27
N ALA A 207 -11.03 -0.37 -13.80
CA ALA A 207 -10.86 0.96 -13.21
C ALA A 207 -12.09 1.87 -13.41
N ASN A 208 -12.18 2.90 -12.54
CA ASN A 208 -13.18 3.97 -12.60
C ASN A 208 -14.63 3.46 -12.59
N ALA A 209 -14.90 2.43 -11.79
CA ALA A 209 -16.20 1.78 -11.76
C ALA A 209 -17.31 2.73 -11.26
N ILE A 210 -17.03 3.59 -10.28
CA ILE A 210 -18.00 4.54 -9.72
C ILE A 210 -18.35 5.61 -10.75
N GLU A 211 -17.36 6.21 -11.41
CA GLU A 211 -17.55 7.22 -12.44
C GLU A 211 -18.38 6.66 -13.61
N ARG A 212 -18.05 5.44 -14.05
CA ARG A 212 -18.78 4.77 -15.15
C ARG A 212 -20.21 4.41 -14.76
N ALA A 213 -20.44 4.05 -13.49
CA ALA A 213 -21.79 3.82 -12.97
C ALA A 213 -22.58 5.14 -12.91
N TYR A 214 -21.96 6.22 -12.46
CA TYR A 214 -22.57 7.54 -12.45
C TYR A 214 -22.95 8.00 -13.84
N GLU A 215 -22.06 7.87 -14.83
CA GLU A 215 -22.36 8.19 -16.24
C GLU A 215 -23.51 7.32 -16.79
N ALA A 216 -23.53 6.02 -16.48
CA ALA A 216 -24.59 5.12 -16.89
C ALA A 216 -25.94 5.52 -16.29
N PHE A 217 -25.95 5.96 -15.03
CA PHE A 217 -27.16 6.49 -14.40
C PHE A 217 -27.65 7.79 -15.05
N GLN A 218 -26.75 8.75 -15.33
CA GLN A 218 -27.10 9.98 -16.03
C GLN A 218 -27.73 9.74 -17.41
N HIS A 219 -27.36 8.64 -18.06
CA HIS A 219 -27.96 8.20 -19.33
C HIS A 219 -29.20 7.30 -19.15
N GLY A 220 -29.70 7.11 -17.94
CA GLY A 220 -30.88 6.29 -17.65
C GLY A 220 -30.69 4.79 -17.87
N ARG A 221 -29.43 4.28 -17.94
CA ARG A 221 -29.14 2.85 -18.19
C ARG A 221 -29.22 2.00 -16.93
N ILE A 222 -28.99 2.60 -15.77
CA ILE A 222 -29.07 1.95 -14.46
C ILE A 222 -29.80 2.84 -13.47
N GLN A 223 -30.28 2.25 -12.36
CA GLN A 223 -30.92 3.00 -11.27
C GLN A 223 -30.13 2.91 -9.97
N TYR A 224 -29.20 1.98 -9.87
CA TYR A 224 -28.37 1.72 -8.72
C TYR A 224 -27.03 1.16 -9.13
N THR A 225 -26.07 1.23 -8.27
CA THR A 225 -24.77 0.55 -8.37
C THR A 225 -24.55 -0.29 -7.12
N GLY A 226 -23.33 -0.58 -6.74
CA GLY A 226 -23.01 -1.29 -5.53
C GLY A 226 -21.54 -1.56 -5.37
N ALA A 227 -21.21 -2.33 -4.35
CA ALA A 227 -19.87 -2.86 -4.13
C ALA A 227 -19.94 -4.36 -3.90
N MET A 228 -18.88 -5.06 -4.21
CA MET A 228 -18.74 -6.47 -3.92
C MET A 228 -17.37 -6.79 -3.33
N VAL A 229 -17.34 -7.78 -2.46
CA VAL A 229 -16.13 -8.53 -2.14
C VAL A 229 -16.20 -9.83 -2.92
N HIS A 230 -15.18 -10.17 -3.67
CA HIS A 230 -15.12 -11.37 -4.49
C HIS A 230 -13.77 -12.08 -4.40
N GLU A 231 -13.73 -13.35 -4.71
CA GLU A 231 -12.48 -14.09 -4.90
C GLU A 231 -11.71 -13.53 -6.09
N VAL A 232 -10.39 -13.53 -6.01
CA VAL A 232 -9.53 -13.11 -7.12
C VAL A 232 -9.17 -14.32 -7.98
N VAL A 233 -9.53 -14.24 -9.26
CA VAL A 233 -9.21 -15.22 -10.31
C VAL A 233 -8.46 -14.52 -11.45
N ALA A 234 -8.08 -15.26 -12.49
CA ALA A 234 -7.33 -14.71 -13.62
C ALA A 234 -8.11 -13.63 -14.38
N GLU A 235 -9.42 -13.80 -14.50
CA GLU A 235 -10.32 -12.84 -15.11
C GLU A 235 -10.63 -11.70 -14.13
N VAL A 236 -10.42 -10.46 -14.59
CA VAL A 236 -10.60 -9.26 -13.75
C VAL A 236 -12.04 -9.13 -13.26
N ASP A 237 -12.21 -9.01 -11.95
CA ASP A 237 -13.49 -8.80 -11.25
C ASP A 237 -14.57 -9.88 -11.52
N ARG A 238 -14.15 -11.07 -11.97
CA ARG A 238 -15.03 -12.21 -12.35
C ARG A 238 -15.02 -13.36 -11.36
N GLY A 239 -14.28 -13.24 -10.25
CA GLY A 239 -14.30 -14.26 -9.21
C GLY A 239 -15.65 -14.37 -8.51
N GLN A 240 -15.86 -15.46 -7.79
CA GLN A 240 -17.07 -15.74 -7.02
C GLN A 240 -17.35 -14.58 -6.03
N PRO A 241 -18.49 -13.89 -6.12
CA PRO A 241 -18.90 -12.93 -5.12
C PRO A 241 -19.10 -13.58 -3.75
N ILE A 242 -18.54 -12.95 -2.72
CA ILE A 242 -18.68 -13.38 -1.31
C ILE A 242 -19.71 -12.49 -0.60
N VAL A 243 -19.59 -11.17 -0.79
CA VAL A 243 -20.52 -10.16 -0.27
C VAL A 243 -20.86 -9.21 -1.40
N VAL A 244 -22.11 -8.85 -1.52
CA VAL A 244 -22.63 -7.86 -2.47
C VAL A 244 -23.52 -6.88 -1.74
N HIS A 245 -23.26 -5.60 -1.92
CA HIS A 245 -24.07 -4.53 -1.36
C HIS A 245 -24.54 -3.60 -2.48
N GLN A 246 -25.87 -3.41 -2.59
CA GLN A 246 -26.47 -2.52 -3.57
C GLN A 246 -26.53 -1.09 -3.02
N VAL A 247 -26.18 -0.11 -3.84
CA VAL A 247 -26.14 1.32 -3.49
C VAL A 247 -27.06 2.10 -4.42
N PRO A 248 -28.05 2.83 -3.89
CA PRO A 248 -28.90 3.68 -4.71
C PRO A 248 -28.12 4.88 -5.25
N ILE A 249 -28.44 5.28 -6.48
CA ILE A 249 -28.02 6.55 -7.06
C ILE A 249 -29.26 7.43 -7.13
N TYR A 250 -29.16 8.65 -6.59
CA TYR A 250 -30.26 9.59 -6.61
C TYR A 250 -30.10 10.62 -7.72
N LYS A 251 -31.23 11.17 -8.17
CA LYS A 251 -31.25 12.10 -9.31
C LYS A 251 -30.42 13.37 -9.07
N ASP A 252 -30.34 13.80 -7.82
CA ASP A 252 -29.64 15.00 -7.41
C ASP A 252 -28.21 14.74 -6.89
N ASP A 253 -27.73 13.49 -7.00
CA ASP A 253 -26.35 13.15 -6.64
C ASP A 253 -25.37 13.81 -7.63
N SER A 254 -24.32 14.41 -7.08
CA SER A 254 -23.08 14.61 -7.82
C SER A 254 -22.23 13.36 -7.76
N LEU A 255 -21.20 13.28 -8.61
CA LEU A 255 -20.23 12.18 -8.55
C LEU A 255 -19.60 12.06 -7.15
N ASP A 256 -19.17 13.17 -6.55
CA ASP A 256 -18.54 13.19 -5.22
C ASP A 256 -19.49 12.65 -4.12
N VAL A 257 -20.80 12.92 -4.23
CA VAL A 257 -21.81 12.40 -3.30
C VAL A 257 -21.96 10.89 -3.44
N LEU A 258 -22.00 10.40 -4.68
CA LEU A 258 -22.04 8.97 -4.96
C LEU A 258 -20.75 8.28 -4.47
N GLU A 259 -19.57 8.83 -4.77
CA GLU A 259 -18.29 8.31 -4.28
C GLU A 259 -18.26 8.23 -2.75
N SER A 260 -18.69 9.30 -2.07
CA SER A 260 -18.74 9.32 -0.61
C SER A 260 -19.67 8.24 -0.05
N ARG A 261 -20.83 8.02 -0.70
CA ARG A 261 -21.78 6.96 -0.33
C ARG A 261 -21.19 5.57 -0.57
N MET A 262 -20.51 5.35 -1.69
CA MET A 262 -19.82 4.10 -2.00
C MET A 262 -18.75 3.80 -0.96
N HIS A 263 -17.86 4.76 -0.68
CA HIS A 263 -16.79 4.58 0.30
C HIS A 263 -17.29 4.35 1.74
N SER A 264 -18.54 4.75 2.07
CA SER A 264 -19.11 4.51 3.40
C SER A 264 -19.58 3.07 3.62
N ILE A 265 -19.73 2.30 2.54
CA ILE A 265 -20.22 0.91 2.58
C ILE A 265 -19.15 -0.12 2.19
N GLU A 266 -18.06 0.34 1.60
CA GLU A 266 -16.90 -0.48 1.31
C GLU A 266 -16.18 -0.92 2.62
#